data_1454f014df3dee7a141e9d61fe15f382
#
_entry.id   1454f014df3dee7a141e9d61fe15f382
#
_cell.length_a   1.000
_cell.length_b   1.000
_cell.length_c   1.000
_cell.angle_alpha   90.00
_cell.angle_beta   90.00
_cell.angle_gamma   90.00
#
_symmetry.space_group_name_H-M   'P 1'
#
loop_
_entity.id
_entity.type
_entity.pdbx_description
1 polymer ?
#
loop_
_entity_poly.entity_id
_entity_poly.type
_entity_poly.pdbx_seq_one_letter_code
_entity_poly.pdbx_strand_id
1 'polypeptide(L)'
;KVKSKPYKSSHVHMFNIKIPIVQKVLDIYTPQEVETLADYIVSIGDVQKKKTNVKAPMSNWHLNEDHHLVDRLCKKALEIISLSSNEETNFNAPKFYIRRCWGAAYGKGDWTKVHNHGASAFGWCYYVRMPKGASPICFPEADLTIHPQEGELIIFPGIVEHSVPPSDIEEKRIMIASNVGIK
;
A
#
# COMPACT_ATOMS: atom_id res chain seq x y z
N LYS A 1 20.18 -3.61 53.96
CA LYS A 1 20.41 -4.40 52.71
C LYS A 1 19.07 -4.86 52.21
N VAL A 2 18.51 -4.23 51.18
CA VAL A 2 17.28 -4.66 50.53
C VAL A 2 17.67 -5.86 49.62
N LYS A 3 17.19 -7.06 49.96
CA LYS A 3 17.35 -8.23 49.08
C LYS A 3 16.40 -8.05 47.89
N SER A 4 16.96 -7.78 46.70
CA SER A 4 16.23 -7.84 45.47
C SER A 4 15.72 -9.27 45.27
N LYS A 5 14.40 -9.47 45.18
CA LYS A 5 13.82 -10.75 44.77
C LYS A 5 14.27 -11.01 43.30
N PRO A 6 14.77 -12.22 43.00
CA PRO A 6 15.10 -12.55 41.63
C PRO A 6 13.83 -12.46 40.77
N TYR A 7 13.90 -11.76 39.65
CA TYR A 7 12.85 -11.77 38.64
C TYR A 7 12.58 -13.23 38.24
N LYS A 8 11.32 -13.67 38.34
CA LYS A 8 10.92 -14.95 37.79
C LYS A 8 11.24 -14.95 36.30
N SER A 9 11.89 -16.01 35.80
CA SER A 9 12.16 -16.16 34.38
C SER A 9 10.88 -16.02 33.57
N SER A 10 10.82 -15.04 32.69
CA SER A 10 9.71 -14.90 31.75
C SER A 10 9.84 -15.99 30.67
N HIS A 11 8.74 -16.69 30.39
CA HIS A 11 8.67 -17.65 29.30
C HIS A 11 8.17 -16.91 28.06
N VAL A 12 8.91 -17.05 26.95
CA VAL A 12 8.54 -16.50 25.66
C VAL A 12 8.00 -17.64 24.80
N HIS A 13 6.77 -17.48 24.35
CA HIS A 13 6.16 -18.42 23.38
C HIS A 13 6.14 -17.76 22.01
N MET A 14 6.62 -18.50 21.01
CA MET A 14 6.65 -18.06 19.61
C MET A 14 5.50 -18.71 18.84
N PHE A 15 4.83 -17.92 18.00
CA PHE A 15 3.75 -18.39 17.12
C PHE A 15 4.14 -18.14 15.67
N ASN A 16 3.80 -19.08 14.80
CA ASN A 16 3.86 -18.90 13.36
C ASN A 16 2.49 -18.40 12.87
N ILE A 17 2.43 -17.20 12.36
CA ILE A 17 1.21 -16.57 11.83
C ILE A 17 1.30 -16.54 10.31
N LYS A 18 0.24 -17.00 9.63
CA LYS A 18 0.10 -16.79 8.19
C LYS A 18 -0.47 -15.40 7.94
N ILE A 19 0.26 -14.58 7.18
CA ILE A 19 -0.14 -13.22 6.83
C ILE A 19 -0.60 -13.23 5.36
N PRO A 20 -1.90 -12.97 5.07
CA PRO A 20 -2.39 -12.95 3.70
C PRO A 20 -2.00 -11.66 3.00
N ILE A 21 -1.63 -11.77 1.72
CA ILE A 21 -1.56 -10.67 0.77
C ILE A 21 -2.64 -10.91 -0.28
N VAL A 22 -3.55 -9.94 -0.44
CA VAL A 22 -4.62 -10.02 -1.43
C VAL A 22 -4.16 -9.34 -2.72
N GLN A 23 -4.26 -10.04 -3.84
CA GLN A 23 -3.93 -9.56 -5.17
C GLN A 23 -5.17 -9.72 -6.06
N LYS A 24 -5.68 -8.62 -6.64
CA LYS A 24 -6.93 -8.62 -7.40
C LYS A 24 -6.91 -7.58 -8.53
N VAL A 25 -7.24 -8.02 -9.74
CA VAL A 25 -7.51 -7.09 -10.84
C VAL A 25 -8.90 -6.49 -10.67
N LEU A 26 -8.99 -5.16 -10.78
CA LEU A 26 -10.22 -4.40 -10.65
C LEU A 26 -10.64 -3.84 -12.01
N ASP A 27 -11.87 -4.16 -12.41
CA ASP A 27 -12.54 -3.55 -13.56
C ASP A 27 -13.49 -2.43 -13.07
N ILE A 28 -12.89 -1.32 -12.63
CA ILE A 28 -13.63 -0.17 -12.07
C ILE A 28 -13.45 1.11 -12.88
N TYR A 29 -12.59 1.11 -13.86
CA TYR A 29 -12.29 2.27 -14.70
C TYR A 29 -12.40 1.94 -16.18
N THR A 30 -12.97 2.87 -16.94
CA THR A 30 -12.85 2.87 -18.40
C THR A 30 -11.42 3.23 -18.82
N PRO A 31 -10.99 2.87 -20.05
CA PRO A 31 -9.67 3.28 -20.54
C PRO A 31 -9.43 4.80 -20.45
N GLN A 32 -10.46 5.62 -20.72
CA GLN A 32 -10.36 7.08 -20.63
C GLN A 32 -10.16 7.55 -19.17
N GLU A 33 -10.79 6.91 -18.20
CA GLU A 33 -10.60 7.24 -16.78
C GLU A 33 -9.21 6.86 -16.30
N VAL A 34 -8.65 5.76 -16.80
CA VAL A 34 -7.26 5.35 -16.51
C VAL A 34 -6.27 6.40 -17.03
N GLU A 35 -6.44 6.89 -18.28
CA GLU A 35 -5.63 7.99 -18.82
C GLU A 35 -5.76 9.26 -17.98
N THR A 36 -7.00 9.64 -17.64
CA THR A 36 -7.28 10.81 -16.80
C THR A 36 -6.56 10.72 -15.45
N LEU A 37 -6.58 9.55 -14.80
CA LEU A 37 -5.87 9.33 -13.52
C LEU A 37 -4.35 9.40 -13.69
N ALA A 38 -3.82 8.79 -14.74
CA ALA A 38 -2.38 8.78 -15.01
C ALA A 38 -1.88 10.21 -15.24
N ASP A 39 -2.54 10.95 -16.12
CA ASP A 39 -2.20 12.35 -16.43
C ASP A 39 -2.32 13.24 -15.19
N TYR A 40 -3.37 13.05 -14.42
CA TYR A 40 -3.58 13.81 -13.18
C TYR A 40 -2.44 13.59 -12.18
N ILE A 41 -2.07 12.33 -11.90
CA ILE A 41 -0.99 12.01 -10.96
C ILE A 41 0.35 12.59 -11.44
N VAL A 42 0.63 12.50 -12.74
CA VAL A 42 1.86 13.06 -13.33
C VAL A 42 1.86 14.59 -13.25
N SER A 43 0.71 15.24 -13.51
CA SER A 43 0.58 16.70 -13.50
C SER A 43 0.79 17.33 -12.13
N ILE A 44 0.43 16.63 -11.05
CA ILE A 44 0.67 17.10 -9.68
C ILE A 44 2.16 17.28 -9.40
N GLY A 45 3.01 16.45 -10.01
CA GLY A 45 4.45 16.45 -9.78
C GLY A 45 4.81 16.03 -8.35
N ASP A 46 5.94 16.55 -7.84
CA ASP A 46 6.41 16.24 -6.48
C ASP A 46 5.97 17.32 -5.50
N VAL A 47 4.85 17.09 -4.83
CA VAL A 47 4.34 17.95 -3.74
C VAL A 47 5.02 17.64 -2.42
N GLN A 48 5.50 16.38 -2.25
CA GLN A 48 6.15 15.93 -1.01
C GLN A 48 7.63 16.27 -0.99
N LYS A 49 7.97 17.54 -0.87
CA LYS A 49 9.36 18.01 -0.75
C LYS A 49 10.11 17.49 0.48
N LYS A 50 9.42 16.77 1.37
CA LYS A 50 9.99 16.18 2.59
C LYS A 50 10.56 14.79 2.29
N LYS A 51 11.55 14.38 3.11
CA LYS A 51 12.12 13.03 3.05
C LYS A 51 11.05 11.99 3.43
N THR A 52 10.54 11.27 2.43
CA THR A 52 9.65 10.12 2.61
C THR A 52 10.40 8.82 2.32
N ASN A 53 9.76 7.66 2.55
CA ASN A 53 10.31 6.37 2.14
C ASN A 53 10.29 6.21 0.61
N VAL A 54 9.35 6.88 -0.06
CA VAL A 54 9.24 6.93 -1.53
C VAL A 54 10.23 7.96 -2.07
N LYS A 55 11.04 7.55 -3.06
CA LYS A 55 12.00 8.36 -3.79
C LYS A 55 11.55 8.50 -5.25
N ALA A 56 10.32 8.98 -5.41
CA ALA A 56 9.66 9.31 -6.66
C ALA A 56 8.76 10.53 -6.43
N PRO A 57 8.37 11.27 -7.48
CA PRO A 57 7.34 12.30 -7.38
C PRO A 57 6.06 11.78 -6.76
N MET A 58 5.53 12.49 -5.76
CA MET A 58 4.34 12.13 -5.00
C MET A 58 3.36 13.28 -4.88
N SER A 59 2.06 12.97 -4.90
CA SER A 59 0.99 13.88 -4.54
C SER A 59 0.97 14.18 -3.03
N ASN A 60 0.00 14.98 -2.57
CA ASN A 60 -0.34 15.10 -1.16
C ASN A 60 -0.87 13.77 -0.59
N TRP A 61 -1.15 13.74 0.74
CA TRP A 61 -1.59 12.56 1.48
C TRP A 61 -3.12 12.33 1.48
N HIS A 62 -3.89 13.17 0.77
CA HIS A 62 -5.35 13.15 0.75
C HIS A 62 -5.91 13.18 -0.68
N LEU A 63 -5.24 12.50 -1.61
CA LEU A 63 -5.59 12.48 -3.03
C LEU A 63 -7.04 12.00 -3.28
N ASN A 64 -7.58 11.17 -2.40
CA ASN A 64 -8.97 10.73 -2.45
C ASN A 64 -10.00 11.85 -2.17
N GLU A 65 -9.59 12.91 -1.47
CA GLU A 65 -10.44 14.10 -1.24
C GLU A 65 -10.39 15.04 -2.45
N ASP A 66 -9.31 15.03 -3.21
CA ASP A 66 -9.08 15.92 -4.35
C ASP A 66 -9.64 15.38 -5.68
N HIS A 67 -9.83 14.04 -5.80
CA HIS A 67 -10.20 13.43 -7.08
C HIS A 67 -11.21 12.28 -6.93
N HIS A 68 -12.39 12.44 -7.55
CA HIS A 68 -13.50 11.50 -7.43
C HIS A 68 -13.21 10.07 -7.89
N LEU A 69 -12.34 9.86 -8.89
CA LEU A 69 -11.93 8.52 -9.31
C LEU A 69 -11.09 7.84 -8.23
N VAL A 70 -10.24 8.60 -7.53
CA VAL A 70 -9.45 8.06 -6.40
C VAL A 70 -10.36 7.72 -5.22
N ASP A 71 -11.37 8.55 -4.92
CA ASP A 71 -12.37 8.25 -3.90
C ASP A 71 -13.14 6.96 -4.22
N ARG A 72 -13.53 6.76 -5.49
CA ARG A 72 -14.16 5.51 -5.98
C ARG A 72 -13.28 4.28 -5.72
N LEU A 73 -11.98 4.37 -6.00
CA LEU A 73 -11.00 3.30 -5.72
C LEU A 73 -10.90 3.03 -4.21
N CYS A 74 -10.80 4.08 -3.41
CA CYS A 74 -10.72 3.95 -1.95
C CYS A 74 -11.94 3.22 -1.37
N LYS A 75 -13.15 3.56 -1.82
CA LYS A 75 -14.40 2.87 -1.44
C LYS A 75 -14.35 1.40 -1.81
N LYS A 76 -13.89 1.07 -3.03
CA LYS A 76 -13.76 -0.31 -3.49
C LYS A 76 -12.73 -1.11 -2.71
N ALA A 77 -11.59 -0.51 -2.38
CA ALA A 77 -10.57 -1.15 -1.55
C ALA A 77 -11.08 -1.43 -0.13
N LEU A 78 -11.81 -0.48 0.48
CA LEU A 78 -12.42 -0.68 1.81
C LEU A 78 -13.49 -1.78 1.79
N GLU A 79 -14.29 -1.88 0.72
CA GLU A 79 -15.25 -2.96 0.52
C GLU A 79 -14.57 -4.34 0.52
N ILE A 80 -13.48 -4.48 -0.26
CA ILE A 80 -12.70 -5.73 -0.35
C ILE A 80 -12.11 -6.10 1.01
N ILE A 81 -11.52 -5.14 1.71
CA ILE A 81 -10.94 -5.36 3.06
C ILE A 81 -12.02 -5.82 4.03
N SER A 82 -13.20 -5.17 4.02
CA SER A 82 -14.31 -5.50 4.91
C SER A 82 -14.87 -6.90 4.64
N LEU A 83 -15.01 -7.30 3.38
CA LEU A 83 -15.48 -8.64 3.00
C LEU A 83 -14.49 -9.71 3.45
N SER A 84 -13.19 -9.52 3.18
CA SER A 84 -12.15 -10.46 3.59
C SER A 84 -12.03 -10.62 5.11
N SER A 85 -12.41 -9.59 5.88
CA SER A 85 -12.35 -9.62 7.35
C SER A 85 -13.59 -10.27 7.98
N ASN A 86 -14.72 -10.36 7.26
CA ASN A 86 -15.99 -10.86 7.77
C ASN A 86 -16.19 -12.37 7.58
N GLU A 87 -15.46 -13.01 6.68
CA GLU A 87 -15.63 -14.44 6.37
C GLU A 87 -15.22 -15.38 7.54
N GLU A 88 -14.43 -14.89 8.49
CA GLU A 88 -13.89 -15.73 9.58
C GLU A 88 -14.38 -15.39 10.98
N THR A 89 -15.18 -14.32 11.19
CA THR A 89 -15.54 -13.91 12.55
C THR A 89 -17.02 -13.52 12.70
N ASN A 90 -17.69 -14.10 13.73
CA ASN A 90 -19.02 -13.69 14.21
C ASN A 90 -18.99 -12.38 15.02
N PHE A 91 -17.93 -11.60 14.96
CA PHE A 91 -17.80 -10.32 15.64
C PHE A 91 -18.29 -9.18 14.75
N ASN A 92 -18.78 -8.09 15.34
CA ASN A 92 -19.06 -6.86 14.62
C ASN A 92 -17.82 -6.46 13.81
N ALA A 93 -17.96 -6.45 12.49
CA ALA A 93 -16.85 -6.12 11.61
C ALA A 93 -16.25 -4.77 11.97
N PRO A 94 -14.93 -4.66 12.07
CA PRO A 94 -14.29 -3.39 12.34
C PRO A 94 -14.61 -2.40 11.20
N LYS A 95 -14.83 -1.14 11.57
CA LYS A 95 -15.03 -0.08 10.58
C LYS A 95 -13.68 0.42 10.09
N PHE A 96 -13.39 0.18 8.83
CA PHE A 96 -12.17 0.66 8.18
C PHE A 96 -12.36 2.06 7.59
N TYR A 97 -11.27 2.84 7.56
CA TYR A 97 -11.26 4.16 6.92
C TYR A 97 -9.92 4.46 6.26
N ILE A 98 -9.93 5.29 5.22
CA ILE A 98 -8.71 5.79 4.59
C ILE A 98 -8.03 6.79 5.53
N ARG A 99 -6.82 6.47 5.93
CA ARG A 99 -6.01 7.30 6.80
C ARG A 99 -5.13 8.27 6.02
N ARG A 100 -4.60 7.79 4.89
CA ARG A 100 -3.81 8.54 3.90
C ARG A 100 -3.99 7.88 2.55
N CYS A 101 -4.00 8.68 1.49
CA CYS A 101 -4.02 8.20 0.13
C CYS A 101 -3.19 9.13 -0.75
N TRP A 102 -2.31 8.57 -1.57
CA TRP A 102 -1.43 9.34 -2.44
C TRP A 102 -1.19 8.65 -3.77
N GLY A 103 -0.89 9.44 -4.80
CA GLY A 103 -0.38 8.98 -6.08
C GLY A 103 1.14 9.12 -6.14
N ALA A 104 1.80 8.24 -6.87
CA ALA A 104 3.23 8.33 -7.16
C ALA A 104 3.52 7.91 -8.60
N ALA A 105 4.47 8.62 -9.24
CA ALA A 105 4.89 8.38 -10.61
C ALA A 105 6.40 8.09 -10.61
N TYR A 106 6.75 6.79 -10.66
CA TYR A 106 8.15 6.35 -10.67
C TYR A 106 8.71 6.42 -12.08
N GLY A 107 9.77 7.18 -12.26
CA GLY A 107 10.60 7.17 -13.45
C GLY A 107 11.85 6.33 -13.26
N LYS A 108 12.80 6.44 -14.21
CA LYS A 108 14.08 5.76 -14.15
C LYS A 108 14.86 6.08 -12.88
N GLY A 109 15.31 5.04 -12.20
CA GLY A 109 16.09 5.14 -10.97
C GLY A 109 15.28 5.46 -9.72
N ASP A 110 13.96 5.74 -9.82
CA ASP A 110 13.10 5.96 -8.67
C ASP A 110 12.83 4.66 -7.91
N TRP A 111 12.72 4.75 -6.58
CA TRP A 111 12.61 3.59 -5.71
C TRP A 111 11.85 3.90 -4.42
N THR A 112 11.50 2.87 -3.67
CA THR A 112 10.93 3.00 -2.32
C THR A 112 11.75 2.15 -1.35
N LYS A 113 12.18 2.79 -0.25
CA LYS A 113 12.90 2.13 0.83
C LYS A 113 12.05 1.04 1.47
N VAL A 114 12.70 -0.03 1.96
CA VAL A 114 12.03 -1.04 2.82
C VAL A 114 11.41 -0.33 4.02
N HIS A 115 10.12 -0.53 4.22
CA HIS A 115 9.34 0.06 5.31
C HIS A 115 8.02 -0.68 5.51
N ASN A 116 7.37 -0.43 6.64
CA ASN A 116 6.01 -0.86 6.95
C ASN A 116 5.14 0.34 7.38
N HIS A 117 3.87 0.07 7.65
CA HIS A 117 2.89 1.05 8.09
C HIS A 117 2.34 0.71 9.49
N GLY A 118 3.19 0.33 10.43
CA GLY A 118 2.88 -0.27 11.72
C GLY A 118 1.69 0.29 12.52
N ALA A 119 1.31 1.56 12.30
CA ALA A 119 0.14 2.18 12.92
C ALA A 119 -1.15 2.06 12.08
N SER A 120 -1.11 1.36 10.94
CA SER A 120 -2.25 1.14 10.04
C SER A 120 -2.63 -0.33 10.06
N ALA A 121 -3.92 -0.64 9.92
CA ALA A 121 -4.39 -2.01 9.80
C ALA A 121 -3.92 -2.65 8.49
N PHE A 122 -4.05 -1.91 7.39
CA PHE A 122 -3.64 -2.33 6.06
C PHE A 122 -2.92 -1.21 5.31
N GLY A 123 -2.06 -1.62 4.37
CA GLY A 123 -1.64 -0.83 3.22
C GLY A 123 -2.21 -1.44 1.96
N TRP A 124 -2.39 -0.63 0.92
CA TRP A 124 -2.67 -1.14 -0.41
C TRP A 124 -2.06 -0.26 -1.49
N CYS A 125 -1.80 -0.88 -2.66
CA CYS A 125 -1.30 -0.25 -3.86
C CYS A 125 -2.17 -0.65 -5.05
N TYR A 126 -2.60 0.33 -5.85
CA TYR A 126 -3.30 0.13 -7.13
C TYR A 126 -2.43 0.67 -8.27
N TYR A 127 -2.30 -0.11 -9.33
CA TYR A 127 -1.39 0.19 -10.45
C TYR A 127 -2.16 0.75 -11.64
N VAL A 128 -2.03 2.07 -11.84
CA VAL A 128 -2.68 2.80 -12.95
C VAL A 128 -1.94 2.55 -14.26
N ARG A 129 -0.58 2.53 -14.21
CA ARG A 129 0.31 2.23 -15.32
C ARG A 129 1.45 1.32 -14.85
N MET A 130 1.65 0.23 -15.57
CA MET A 130 2.75 -0.73 -15.35
C MET A 130 3.45 -1.07 -16.67
N PRO A 131 4.34 -0.19 -17.17
CA PRO A 131 5.11 -0.47 -18.37
C PRO A 131 5.95 -1.75 -18.23
N LYS A 132 6.24 -2.40 -19.34
CA LYS A 132 7.08 -3.59 -19.35
C LYS A 132 8.48 -3.26 -18.78
N GLY A 133 8.92 -4.02 -17.79
CA GLY A 133 10.18 -3.80 -17.09
C GLY A 133 10.10 -2.82 -15.91
N ALA A 134 8.91 -2.29 -15.60
CA ALA A 134 8.72 -1.49 -14.40
C ALA A 134 9.00 -2.29 -13.13
N SER A 135 9.47 -1.60 -12.09
CA SER A 135 9.83 -2.21 -10.81
C SER A 135 8.66 -2.93 -10.15
N PRO A 136 8.90 -4.14 -9.60
CA PRO A 136 7.92 -4.88 -8.82
C PRO A 136 7.70 -4.23 -7.45
N ILE A 137 6.76 -4.78 -6.67
CA ILE A 137 6.71 -4.63 -5.22
C ILE A 137 7.35 -5.87 -4.59
N CYS A 138 8.24 -5.65 -3.64
CA CYS A 138 8.96 -6.72 -2.93
C CYS A 138 8.54 -6.75 -1.46
N PHE A 139 8.36 -7.96 -0.93
CA PHE A 139 8.07 -8.25 0.47
C PHE A 139 9.23 -9.07 1.04
N PRO A 140 10.28 -8.43 1.60
CA PRO A 140 11.55 -9.10 1.93
C PRO A 140 11.41 -10.21 2.97
N GLU A 141 10.55 -10.03 3.97
CA GLU A 141 10.33 -11.03 5.04
C GLU A 141 9.72 -12.35 4.53
N ALA A 142 9.03 -12.29 3.38
CA ALA A 142 8.40 -13.45 2.74
C ALA A 142 9.19 -13.98 1.54
N ASP A 143 10.33 -13.36 1.21
CA ASP A 143 11.06 -13.60 -0.05
C ASP A 143 10.13 -13.58 -1.28
N LEU A 144 9.14 -12.66 -1.26
CA LEU A 144 8.11 -12.55 -2.27
C LEU A 144 8.30 -11.28 -3.11
N THR A 145 8.35 -11.47 -4.42
CA THR A 145 8.36 -10.37 -5.40
C THR A 145 7.14 -10.51 -6.30
N ILE A 146 6.31 -9.46 -6.36
CA ILE A 146 5.13 -9.40 -7.21
C ILE A 146 5.39 -8.39 -8.32
N HIS A 147 5.20 -8.83 -9.59
CA HIS A 147 5.17 -7.97 -10.77
C HIS A 147 3.71 -7.66 -11.11
N PRO A 148 3.16 -6.55 -10.62
CA PRO A 148 1.75 -6.26 -10.84
C PRO A 148 1.48 -5.89 -12.30
N GLN A 149 0.22 -6.02 -12.71
CA GLN A 149 -0.28 -5.50 -13.97
C GLN A 149 -1.13 -4.25 -13.78
N GLU A 150 -1.43 -3.54 -14.86
CA GLU A 150 -2.35 -2.41 -14.83
C GLU A 150 -3.75 -2.85 -14.35
N GLY A 151 -4.40 -2.03 -13.53
CA GLY A 151 -5.69 -2.35 -12.93
C GLY A 151 -5.61 -3.25 -11.70
N GLU A 152 -4.43 -3.65 -11.27
CA GLU A 152 -4.27 -4.55 -10.13
C GLU A 152 -4.20 -3.81 -8.81
N LEU A 153 -4.92 -4.32 -7.81
CA LEU A 153 -4.89 -3.89 -6.41
C LEU A 153 -4.18 -4.96 -5.57
N ILE A 154 -3.18 -4.55 -4.82
CA ILE A 154 -2.49 -5.39 -3.84
C ILE A 154 -2.75 -4.82 -2.46
N ILE A 155 -3.32 -5.65 -1.54
CA ILE A 155 -3.63 -5.29 -0.16
C ILE A 155 -2.79 -6.17 0.76
N PHE A 156 -2.18 -5.57 1.77
CA PHE A 156 -1.34 -6.26 2.76
C PHE A 156 -1.52 -5.64 4.15
N PRO A 157 -1.36 -6.41 5.25
CA PRO A 157 -1.39 -5.88 6.60
C PRO A 157 -0.32 -4.80 6.80
N GLY A 158 -0.64 -3.77 7.58
CA GLY A 158 0.23 -2.62 7.77
C GLY A 158 1.60 -2.92 8.38
N ILE A 159 1.74 -4.05 9.08
CA ILE A 159 3.00 -4.51 9.69
C ILE A 159 3.97 -5.11 8.67
N VAL A 160 3.50 -5.47 7.46
CA VAL A 160 4.32 -6.16 6.46
C VAL A 160 5.30 -5.19 5.81
N GLU A 161 6.59 -5.53 5.87
CA GLU A 161 7.63 -4.76 5.19
C GLU A 161 7.56 -4.94 3.68
N HIS A 162 7.69 -3.83 2.97
CA HIS A 162 7.70 -3.81 1.52
C HIS A 162 8.59 -2.71 0.95
N SER A 163 8.97 -2.87 -0.29
CA SER A 163 9.86 -1.95 -1.00
C SER A 163 9.60 -1.98 -2.52
N VAL A 164 10.18 -1.03 -3.22
CA VAL A 164 10.20 -0.97 -4.68
C VAL A 164 11.65 -0.72 -5.11
N PRO A 165 12.32 -1.66 -5.78
CA PRO A 165 13.66 -1.44 -6.30
C PRO A 165 13.65 -0.41 -7.44
N PRO A 166 14.78 0.25 -7.76
CA PRO A 166 14.86 1.10 -8.94
C PRO A 166 14.70 0.29 -10.24
N SER A 167 14.18 0.94 -11.29
CA SER A 167 14.15 0.39 -12.64
C SER A 167 14.91 1.27 -13.62
N ASP A 168 15.33 0.68 -14.75
CA ASP A 168 16.09 1.40 -15.79
C ASP A 168 15.21 1.88 -16.95
N ILE A 169 13.88 1.69 -16.87
CA ILE A 169 12.96 2.11 -17.93
C ILE A 169 12.63 3.60 -17.82
N GLU A 170 12.42 4.24 -18.96
CA GLU A 170 12.08 5.68 -19.04
C GLU A 170 10.58 5.92 -18.83
N GLU A 171 9.74 4.96 -19.21
CA GLU A 171 8.28 5.05 -19.03
C GLU A 171 7.91 5.01 -17.55
N LYS A 172 6.92 5.83 -17.19
CA LYS A 172 6.52 5.97 -15.79
C LYS A 172 5.61 4.83 -15.31
N ARG A 173 6.01 4.18 -14.21
CA ARG A 173 5.13 3.38 -13.38
C ARG A 173 4.28 4.32 -12.53
N ILE A 174 2.97 4.29 -12.71
CA ILE A 174 2.04 5.18 -11.99
C ILE A 174 1.14 4.35 -11.09
N MET A 175 1.09 4.74 -9.81
CA MET A 175 0.32 4.00 -8.82
C MET A 175 -0.36 4.92 -7.82
N ILE A 176 -1.40 4.41 -7.17
CA ILE A 176 -2.07 5.00 -6.02
C ILE A 176 -1.87 4.08 -4.84
N ALA A 177 -1.47 4.63 -3.71
CA ALA A 177 -1.32 3.88 -2.46
C ALA A 177 -2.10 4.50 -1.32
N SER A 178 -2.40 3.69 -0.32
CA SER A 178 -3.12 4.16 0.85
C SER A 178 -2.77 3.38 2.11
N ASN A 179 -2.95 4.05 3.23
CA ASN A 179 -2.95 3.49 4.56
C ASN A 179 -4.37 3.46 5.11
N VAL A 180 -4.78 2.32 5.66
CA VAL A 180 -6.12 2.06 6.19
C VAL A 180 -6.06 1.93 7.70
N GLY A 181 -6.92 2.67 8.40
CA GLY A 181 -7.09 2.60 9.85
C GLY A 181 -8.36 1.82 10.23
N ILE A 182 -8.47 1.50 11.53
CA ILE A 182 -9.66 0.93 12.17
C ILE A 182 -10.25 1.99 13.11
N LYS A 183 -11.58 2.11 13.10
CA LYS A 183 -12.35 2.93 14.05
C LYS A 183 -12.84 2.10 15.22
#